data_34efa12df9115d8fcbb7684e23463c11
#
_entry.id   34efa12df9115d8fcbb7684e23463c11
#
_cell.length_a   1.000
_cell.length_b   1.000
_cell.length_c   1.000
_cell.angle_alpha   90.00
_cell.angle_beta   90.00
_cell.angle_gamma   90.00
#
_symmetry.space_group_name_H-M   'P 1'
#
loop_
_entity.id
_entity.type
_entity.pdbx_description
1 polymer ?
#
loop_
_entity_poly.entity_id
_entity_poly.type
_entity_poly.pdbx_seq_one_letter_code
_entity_poly.pdbx_strand_id
1 'polypeptide(L)'
;MKRLTTNCPDNNLDAALNLFYIKDFETWVRGGGDGPDYQDIRLYDFIRKAAKILLPDLDFPMDDDGVDCAMGELLLDGPDEPTGLLALLYTAAWAYAELRGRLMQYEDTGLEPAACANYKTFEDEAISKGVTFKRIVALMEADKAGRLVVLPCKVGDTLWVTGRDNVPREMALEAPDIRAVCTDEDNLCMSTCNRKPDGFCAYRLRNDGADVGKTVFLTREEAEKALEAMSDA
;
A
#
# COMPACT_ATOMS: atom_id res chain seq x y z
N MET A 1 4.88 -9.69 -12.69
CA MET A 1 4.61 -11.09 -12.23
C MET A 1 3.82 -11.83 -13.30
N LYS A 2 4.13 -13.14 -13.56
CA LYS A 2 3.25 -13.96 -14.41
C LYS A 2 2.01 -14.33 -13.58
N ARG A 3 0.83 -14.04 -14.10
CA ARG A 3 -0.45 -14.34 -13.46
C ARG A 3 -0.65 -15.86 -13.38
N LEU A 4 -1.11 -16.35 -12.24
CA LEU A 4 -1.42 -17.78 -12.00
C LEU A 4 -2.90 -18.06 -12.22
N THR A 5 -3.77 -17.08 -11.99
CA THR A 5 -5.22 -17.24 -12.18
C THR A 5 -5.66 -16.75 -13.56
N THR A 6 -6.46 -17.56 -14.23
CA THR A 6 -7.05 -17.24 -15.54
C THR A 6 -8.43 -17.87 -15.70
N ASN A 7 -9.30 -17.24 -16.48
CA ASN A 7 -10.57 -17.83 -16.87
C ASN A 7 -10.48 -18.58 -18.20
N CYS A 8 -9.37 -18.42 -18.93
CA CYS A 8 -9.09 -19.10 -20.21
C CYS A 8 -7.71 -19.76 -20.12
N PRO A 9 -7.61 -20.97 -19.55
CA PRO A 9 -6.34 -21.71 -19.47
C PRO A 9 -5.80 -22.09 -20.84
N ASP A 10 -4.53 -21.77 -21.10
CA ASP A 10 -3.86 -22.05 -22.39
C ASP A 10 -3.01 -23.32 -22.38
N ASN A 11 -2.79 -23.90 -21.20
CA ASN A 11 -1.96 -25.11 -21.04
C ASN A 11 -2.41 -25.92 -19.82
N ASN A 12 -1.88 -27.14 -19.71
CA ASN A 12 -2.26 -28.09 -18.64
C ASN A 12 -2.00 -27.56 -17.22
N LEU A 13 -0.93 -26.79 -17.01
CA LEU A 13 -0.64 -26.20 -15.70
C LEU A 13 -1.66 -25.12 -15.36
N ASP A 14 -1.95 -24.25 -16.31
CA ASP A 14 -2.96 -23.21 -16.12
C ASP A 14 -4.36 -23.84 -15.91
N ALA A 15 -4.67 -24.93 -16.61
CA ALA A 15 -5.91 -25.68 -16.40
C ALA A 15 -5.97 -26.28 -14.99
N ALA A 16 -4.89 -26.92 -14.52
CA ALA A 16 -4.81 -27.48 -13.19
C ALA A 16 -4.94 -26.42 -12.09
N LEU A 17 -4.22 -25.29 -12.25
CA LEU A 17 -4.28 -24.15 -11.33
C LEU A 17 -5.63 -23.40 -11.35
N ASN A 18 -6.50 -23.71 -12.28
CA ASN A 18 -7.80 -23.06 -12.45
C ASN A 18 -8.96 -24.05 -12.54
N LEU A 19 -8.74 -25.28 -12.05
CA LEU A 19 -9.72 -26.35 -12.11
C LEU A 19 -10.98 -26.03 -11.32
N PHE A 20 -10.82 -25.53 -10.09
CA PHE A 20 -11.93 -25.11 -9.25
C PHE A 20 -11.97 -23.58 -9.18
N TYR A 21 -13.16 -22.99 -9.27
CA TYR A 21 -13.34 -21.55 -9.26
C TYR A 21 -14.70 -21.13 -8.71
N ILE A 22 -14.83 -19.90 -8.25
CA ILE A 22 -16.09 -19.32 -7.80
C ILE A 22 -16.79 -18.65 -8.96
N LYS A 23 -18.07 -18.96 -9.14
CA LYS A 23 -18.98 -18.27 -10.03
C LYS A 23 -20.37 -18.22 -9.38
N ASP A 24 -20.99 -17.05 -9.40
CA ASP A 24 -22.32 -16.80 -8.83
C ASP A 24 -22.43 -17.27 -7.35
N PHE A 25 -21.35 -17.03 -6.56
CA PHE A 25 -21.17 -17.43 -5.16
C PHE A 25 -21.11 -18.94 -4.92
N GLU A 26 -20.96 -19.75 -5.96
CA GLU A 26 -20.85 -21.20 -5.89
C GLU A 26 -19.50 -21.68 -6.43
N THR A 27 -19.06 -22.85 -5.94
CA THR A 27 -17.86 -23.50 -6.45
C THR A 27 -18.20 -24.32 -7.69
N TRP A 28 -17.40 -24.12 -8.73
CA TRP A 28 -17.50 -24.79 -10.02
C TRP A 28 -16.25 -25.60 -10.33
N VAL A 29 -16.44 -26.70 -11.05
CA VAL A 29 -15.38 -27.58 -11.56
C VAL A 29 -15.31 -27.38 -13.08
N ARG A 30 -14.15 -26.96 -13.55
CA ARG A 30 -13.91 -26.72 -14.97
C ARG A 30 -13.86 -28.04 -15.73
N GLY A 31 -14.64 -28.15 -16.80
CA GLY A 31 -14.67 -29.36 -17.64
C GLY A 31 -15.12 -30.64 -16.94
N GLY A 32 -15.74 -30.52 -15.75
CA GLY A 32 -16.24 -31.70 -14.98
C GLY A 32 -17.60 -32.23 -15.43
N GLY A 33 -18.25 -31.58 -16.39
CA GLY A 33 -19.54 -31.98 -16.92
C GLY A 33 -19.46 -33.13 -17.93
N ASP A 34 -20.61 -33.74 -18.19
CA ASP A 34 -20.73 -34.78 -19.22
C ASP A 34 -20.93 -34.14 -20.59
N GLY A 35 -20.36 -34.75 -21.62
CA GLY A 35 -20.57 -34.36 -23.00
C GLY A 35 -19.29 -34.07 -23.77
N PRO A 36 -19.38 -33.92 -25.10
CA PRO A 36 -18.22 -33.71 -25.97
C PRO A 36 -17.51 -32.37 -25.72
N ASP A 37 -18.17 -31.39 -25.08
CA ASP A 37 -17.67 -30.04 -24.90
C ASP A 37 -17.11 -29.75 -23.50
N TYR A 38 -16.96 -30.77 -22.64
CA TYR A 38 -16.41 -30.65 -21.28
C TYR A 38 -16.93 -29.44 -20.56
N GLN A 39 -18.26 -29.34 -20.42
CA GLN A 39 -18.88 -28.17 -19.75
C GLN A 39 -18.49 -28.09 -18.28
N ASP A 40 -18.40 -26.87 -17.78
CA ASP A 40 -18.19 -26.63 -16.34
C ASP A 40 -19.44 -27.10 -15.57
N ILE A 41 -19.22 -27.67 -14.40
CA ILE A 41 -20.29 -28.21 -13.54
C ILE A 41 -20.15 -27.61 -12.12
N ARG A 42 -21.25 -27.42 -11.42
CA ARG A 42 -21.25 -27.08 -10.01
C ARG A 42 -20.57 -28.16 -9.17
N LEU A 43 -19.85 -27.81 -8.15
CA LEU A 43 -19.18 -28.79 -7.27
C LEU A 43 -20.16 -29.76 -6.65
N TYR A 44 -21.34 -29.31 -6.21
CA TYR A 44 -22.39 -30.19 -5.68
C TYR A 44 -22.80 -31.26 -6.67
N ASP A 45 -23.05 -30.92 -7.93
CA ASP A 45 -23.43 -31.83 -8.96
C ASP A 45 -22.31 -32.80 -9.35
N PHE A 46 -21.06 -32.31 -9.34
CA PHE A 46 -19.88 -33.14 -9.53
C PHE A 46 -19.75 -34.18 -8.40
N ILE A 47 -19.94 -33.79 -7.15
CA ILE A 47 -19.85 -34.68 -5.99
C ILE A 47 -20.98 -35.71 -6.00
N ARG A 48 -22.22 -35.31 -6.34
CA ARG A 48 -23.32 -36.27 -6.50
C ARG A 48 -23.04 -37.35 -7.57
N LYS A 49 -22.46 -36.93 -8.70
CA LYS A 49 -22.03 -37.88 -9.74
C LYS A 49 -20.92 -38.80 -9.24
N ALA A 50 -19.93 -38.26 -8.57
CA ALA A 50 -18.84 -39.03 -8.00
C ALA A 50 -19.35 -40.03 -6.93
N ALA A 51 -20.22 -39.59 -6.04
CA ALA A 51 -20.85 -40.45 -5.03
C ALA A 51 -21.60 -41.62 -5.68
N LYS A 52 -22.41 -41.35 -6.70
CA LYS A 52 -23.16 -42.39 -7.41
C LYS A 52 -22.26 -43.46 -8.03
N ILE A 53 -21.05 -43.10 -8.46
CA ILE A 53 -20.09 -44.04 -9.07
C ILE A 53 -19.29 -44.78 -7.99
N LEU A 54 -18.81 -44.07 -6.99
CA LEU A 54 -17.88 -44.60 -5.99
C LEU A 54 -18.57 -45.26 -4.81
N LEU A 55 -19.81 -44.84 -4.51
CA LEU A 55 -20.57 -45.20 -3.34
C LEU A 55 -22.02 -45.57 -3.75
N PRO A 56 -22.24 -46.56 -4.65
CA PRO A 56 -23.53 -46.82 -5.25
C PRO A 56 -24.60 -47.25 -4.22
N ASP A 57 -24.19 -47.78 -3.06
CA ASP A 57 -25.07 -48.23 -1.99
C ASP A 57 -25.37 -47.13 -0.95
N LEU A 58 -24.73 -45.94 -1.09
CA LEU A 58 -24.97 -44.80 -0.20
C LEU A 58 -26.17 -43.97 -0.68
N ASP A 59 -27.15 -43.80 0.17
CA ASP A 59 -28.25 -42.84 -0.08
C ASP A 59 -27.73 -41.41 0.07
N PHE A 60 -27.30 -40.82 -1.04
CA PHE A 60 -26.61 -39.53 -1.07
C PHE A 60 -27.62 -38.38 -1.27
N PRO A 61 -27.50 -37.28 -0.51
CA PRO A 61 -28.46 -36.16 -0.54
C PRO A 61 -28.59 -35.51 -1.92
N MET A 62 -29.83 -35.12 -2.25
CA MET A 62 -30.12 -34.46 -3.53
C MET A 62 -30.11 -32.93 -3.44
N ASP A 63 -30.24 -32.36 -2.25
CA ASP A 63 -30.11 -30.91 -2.00
C ASP A 63 -28.69 -30.54 -1.59
N ASP A 64 -28.35 -29.26 -1.73
CA ASP A 64 -27.00 -28.78 -1.51
C ASP A 64 -26.64 -28.74 -0.01
N ASP A 65 -27.56 -28.33 0.85
CA ASP A 65 -27.40 -28.33 2.31
C ASP A 65 -27.16 -29.75 2.85
N GLY A 66 -27.88 -30.72 2.29
CA GLY A 66 -27.68 -32.13 2.63
C GLY A 66 -26.30 -32.64 2.20
N VAL A 67 -25.79 -32.21 1.04
CA VAL A 67 -24.42 -32.55 0.60
C VAL A 67 -23.40 -31.95 1.57
N ASP A 68 -23.55 -30.70 2.00
CA ASP A 68 -22.62 -30.07 2.95
C ASP A 68 -22.58 -30.85 4.28
N CYS A 69 -23.76 -31.22 4.82
CA CYS A 69 -23.83 -32.02 6.03
C CYS A 69 -23.18 -33.40 5.85
N ALA A 70 -23.52 -34.11 4.77
CA ALA A 70 -22.97 -35.42 4.50
C ALA A 70 -21.43 -35.38 4.32
N MET A 71 -20.90 -34.41 3.58
CA MET A 71 -19.46 -34.27 3.40
C MET A 71 -18.75 -33.97 4.72
N GLY A 72 -19.36 -33.17 5.61
CA GLY A 72 -18.82 -32.89 6.95
C GLY A 72 -18.76 -34.16 7.82
N GLU A 73 -19.76 -35.02 7.76
CA GLU A 73 -19.82 -36.29 8.50
C GLU A 73 -18.84 -37.31 7.92
N LEU A 74 -18.84 -37.51 6.60
CA LEU A 74 -17.99 -38.49 5.92
C LEU A 74 -16.50 -38.14 5.97
N LEU A 75 -16.15 -36.92 6.25
CA LEU A 75 -14.74 -36.51 6.44
C LEU A 75 -14.10 -37.20 7.66
N LEU A 76 -14.93 -37.66 8.62
CA LEU A 76 -14.46 -38.40 9.82
C LEU A 76 -14.04 -39.84 9.48
N ASP A 77 -14.46 -40.41 8.36
CA ASP A 77 -14.08 -41.76 7.93
C ASP A 77 -12.57 -41.83 7.56
N GLY A 78 -11.97 -40.70 7.27
CA GLY A 78 -10.56 -40.61 6.94
C GLY A 78 -10.21 -41.02 5.51
N PRO A 79 -8.91 -40.92 5.15
CA PRO A 79 -8.47 -41.14 3.76
C PRO A 79 -8.42 -42.62 3.33
N ASP A 80 -8.59 -43.56 4.24
CA ASP A 80 -8.54 -45.00 3.95
C ASP A 80 -9.87 -45.52 3.42
N GLU A 81 -10.95 -44.75 3.57
CA GLU A 81 -12.28 -45.09 3.10
C GLU A 81 -12.70 -44.23 1.89
N PRO A 82 -13.40 -44.77 0.90
CA PRO A 82 -13.88 -44.02 -0.27
C PRO A 82 -14.77 -42.83 0.09
N THR A 83 -15.56 -42.95 1.17
CA THR A 83 -16.40 -41.87 1.73
C THR A 83 -15.57 -40.71 2.21
N GLY A 84 -14.54 -40.98 3.00
CA GLY A 84 -13.61 -39.95 3.49
C GLY A 84 -12.78 -39.31 2.39
N LEU A 85 -12.39 -40.09 1.35
CA LEU A 85 -11.70 -39.53 0.19
C LEU A 85 -12.61 -38.57 -0.61
N LEU A 86 -13.89 -38.92 -0.78
CA LEU A 86 -14.85 -38.04 -1.46
C LEU A 86 -15.06 -36.74 -0.68
N ALA A 87 -15.21 -36.85 0.64
CA ALA A 87 -15.36 -35.68 1.51
C ALA A 87 -14.11 -34.78 1.53
N LEU A 88 -12.93 -35.39 1.51
CA LEU A 88 -11.66 -34.66 1.40
C LEU A 88 -11.56 -33.92 0.06
N LEU A 89 -11.93 -34.58 -1.05
CA LEU A 89 -11.97 -33.97 -2.38
C LEU A 89 -12.93 -32.77 -2.40
N TYR A 90 -14.12 -32.92 -1.83
CA TYR A 90 -15.09 -31.82 -1.73
C TYR A 90 -14.52 -30.63 -0.97
N THR A 91 -14.01 -30.87 0.23
CA THR A 91 -13.46 -29.83 1.11
C THR A 91 -12.26 -29.13 0.47
N ALA A 92 -11.36 -29.91 -0.15
CA ALA A 92 -10.18 -29.37 -0.85
C ALA A 92 -10.59 -28.53 -2.07
N ALA A 93 -11.56 -28.97 -2.86
CA ALA A 93 -12.05 -28.27 -4.03
C ALA A 93 -12.68 -26.91 -3.65
N TRP A 94 -13.52 -26.92 -2.62
CA TRP A 94 -14.13 -25.70 -2.08
C TRP A 94 -13.08 -24.71 -1.56
N ALA A 95 -12.18 -25.17 -0.68
CA ALA A 95 -11.11 -24.34 -0.13
C ALA A 95 -10.18 -23.79 -1.23
N TYR A 96 -9.87 -24.62 -2.23
CA TYR A 96 -9.05 -24.19 -3.36
C TYR A 96 -9.71 -23.09 -4.19
N ALA A 97 -11.01 -23.24 -4.49
CA ALA A 97 -11.76 -22.22 -5.25
C ALA A 97 -11.76 -20.86 -4.53
N GLU A 98 -11.92 -20.88 -3.21
CA GLU A 98 -11.82 -19.68 -2.37
C GLU A 98 -10.44 -19.03 -2.42
N LEU A 99 -9.38 -19.83 -2.24
CA LEU A 99 -8.00 -19.34 -2.33
C LEU A 99 -7.69 -18.77 -3.70
N ARG A 100 -8.15 -19.44 -4.76
CA ARG A 100 -8.01 -18.96 -6.14
C ARG A 100 -8.73 -17.62 -6.33
N GLY A 101 -9.94 -17.46 -5.81
CA GLY A 101 -10.71 -16.23 -5.88
C GLY A 101 -9.97 -15.05 -5.22
N ARG A 102 -9.39 -15.27 -4.04
CA ARG A 102 -8.57 -14.28 -3.34
C ARG A 102 -7.27 -13.98 -4.08
N LEU A 103 -6.60 -15.00 -4.62
CA LEU A 103 -5.40 -14.82 -5.43
C LEU A 103 -5.69 -13.99 -6.68
N MET A 104 -6.82 -14.23 -7.34
CA MET A 104 -7.24 -13.46 -8.52
C MET A 104 -7.43 -11.99 -8.18
N GLN A 105 -8.12 -11.67 -7.07
CA GLN A 105 -8.28 -10.29 -6.60
C GLN A 105 -6.93 -9.63 -6.30
N TYR A 106 -5.99 -10.38 -5.70
CA TYR A 106 -4.65 -9.88 -5.46
C TYR A 106 -3.91 -9.60 -6.78
N GLU A 107 -3.93 -10.54 -7.73
CA GLU A 107 -3.28 -10.39 -9.04
C GLU A 107 -3.89 -9.24 -9.87
N ASP A 108 -5.20 -8.95 -9.69
CA ASP A 108 -5.88 -7.83 -10.34
C ASP A 108 -5.36 -6.46 -9.88
N THR A 109 -4.70 -6.37 -8.72
CA THR A 109 -4.01 -5.14 -8.30
C THR A 109 -2.79 -4.81 -9.16
N GLY A 110 -2.23 -5.78 -9.87
CA GLY A 110 -0.99 -5.64 -10.62
C GLY A 110 0.27 -5.48 -9.75
N LEU A 111 0.14 -5.60 -8.42
CA LEU A 111 1.25 -5.42 -7.49
C LEU A 111 2.05 -6.71 -7.30
N GLU A 112 3.37 -6.58 -7.24
CA GLU A 112 4.25 -7.65 -6.78
C GLU A 112 4.20 -7.79 -5.26
N PRO A 113 4.42 -8.98 -4.67
CA PRO A 113 4.42 -9.18 -3.22
C PRO A 113 5.33 -8.21 -2.46
N ALA A 114 6.51 -7.91 -3.01
CA ALA A 114 7.42 -6.93 -2.44
C ALA A 114 6.83 -5.50 -2.43
N ALA A 115 6.10 -5.12 -3.47
CA ALA A 115 5.42 -3.83 -3.52
C ALA A 115 4.32 -3.75 -2.45
N CYS A 116 3.54 -4.82 -2.27
CA CYS A 116 2.53 -4.87 -1.19
C CYS A 116 3.14 -4.71 0.19
N ALA A 117 4.28 -5.37 0.45
CA ALA A 117 5.01 -5.22 1.72
C ALA A 117 5.47 -3.77 1.94
N ASN A 118 5.99 -3.11 0.89
CA ASN A 118 6.40 -1.71 0.95
C ASN A 118 5.22 -0.78 1.22
N TYR A 119 4.07 -0.99 0.57
CA TYR A 119 2.86 -0.22 0.83
C TYR A 119 2.36 -0.40 2.26
N LYS A 120 2.41 -1.65 2.78
CA LYS A 120 2.03 -1.92 4.16
C LYS A 120 2.95 -1.21 5.16
N THR A 121 4.27 -1.26 4.95
CA THR A 121 5.24 -0.54 5.77
C THR A 121 4.97 0.97 5.75
N PHE A 122 4.71 1.54 4.58
CA PHE A 122 4.37 2.96 4.45
C PHE A 122 3.07 3.31 5.19
N GLU A 123 2.04 2.48 5.09
CA GLU A 123 0.78 2.67 5.81
C GLU A 123 0.99 2.65 7.33
N ASP A 124 1.73 1.64 7.83
CA ASP A 124 2.01 1.49 9.26
C ASP A 124 2.82 2.69 9.80
N GLU A 125 3.79 3.18 9.04
CA GLU A 125 4.53 4.39 9.39
C GLU A 125 3.63 5.64 9.40
N ALA A 126 2.77 5.81 8.40
CA ALA A 126 1.85 6.95 8.34
C ALA A 126 0.90 6.94 9.53
N ILE A 127 0.33 5.77 9.89
CA ILE A 127 -0.54 5.59 11.04
C ILE A 127 0.22 5.90 12.33
N SER A 128 1.44 5.37 12.51
CA SER A 128 2.25 5.60 13.71
C SER A 128 2.57 7.06 13.94
N LYS A 129 2.69 7.83 12.86
CA LYS A 129 2.93 9.29 12.87
C LYS A 129 1.64 10.11 12.92
N GLY A 130 0.47 9.48 13.00
CA GLY A 130 -0.83 10.15 13.00
C GLY A 130 -1.18 10.84 11.67
N VAL A 131 -0.56 10.42 10.56
CA VAL A 131 -0.80 10.99 9.23
C VAL A 131 -1.90 10.20 8.53
N THR A 132 -3.02 10.84 8.21
CA THR A 132 -4.12 10.22 7.47
C THR A 132 -3.85 10.20 5.97
N PHE A 133 -4.43 9.25 5.24
CA PHE A 133 -4.37 9.21 3.78
C PHE A 133 -4.85 10.51 3.12
N LYS A 134 -5.94 11.09 3.65
CA LYS A 134 -6.44 12.40 3.18
C LYS A 134 -5.37 13.49 3.33
N ARG A 135 -4.59 13.48 4.40
CA ARG A 135 -3.49 14.43 4.61
C ARG A 135 -2.37 14.23 3.63
N ILE A 136 -2.03 12.96 3.33
CA ILE A 136 -1.00 12.62 2.34
C ILE A 136 -1.39 13.17 0.96
N VAL A 137 -2.62 12.91 0.51
CA VAL A 137 -3.13 13.42 -0.78
C VAL A 137 -3.07 14.95 -0.82
N ALA A 138 -3.52 15.63 0.24
CA ALA A 138 -3.48 17.09 0.31
C ALA A 138 -2.05 17.66 0.25
N LEU A 139 -1.07 16.97 0.85
CA LEU A 139 0.35 17.36 0.77
C LEU A 139 0.90 17.16 -0.64
N MET A 140 0.56 16.05 -1.31
CA MET A 140 0.98 15.80 -2.70
C MET A 140 0.41 16.84 -3.67
N GLU A 141 -0.86 17.22 -3.49
CA GLU A 141 -1.49 18.28 -4.29
C GLU A 141 -0.85 19.65 -4.04
N ALA A 142 -0.51 19.94 -2.78
CA ALA A 142 0.18 21.18 -2.40
C ALA A 142 1.60 21.24 -3.00
N ASP A 143 2.32 20.13 -2.98
CA ASP A 143 3.65 20.01 -3.58
C ASP A 143 3.59 20.21 -5.10
N LYS A 144 2.73 19.49 -5.78
CA LYS A 144 2.51 19.62 -7.23
C LYS A 144 2.13 21.04 -7.65
N ALA A 145 1.41 21.77 -6.79
CA ALA A 145 1.03 23.16 -7.02
C ALA A 145 2.13 24.17 -6.58
N GLY A 146 3.29 23.72 -6.15
CA GLY A 146 4.37 24.57 -5.64
C GLY A 146 4.03 25.31 -4.34
N ARG A 147 3.02 24.83 -3.60
CA ARG A 147 2.56 25.42 -2.33
C ARG A 147 3.16 24.77 -1.09
N LEU A 148 3.90 23.67 -1.26
CA LEU A 148 4.57 22.96 -0.17
C LEU A 148 6.00 23.46 -0.05
N VAL A 149 6.39 23.83 1.15
CA VAL A 149 7.76 24.18 1.49
C VAL A 149 8.22 23.27 2.61
N VAL A 150 9.29 22.54 2.37
CA VAL A 150 9.96 21.73 3.39
C VAL A 150 11.07 22.59 4.00
N LEU A 151 10.91 22.94 5.26
CA LEU A 151 11.93 23.69 6.01
C LEU A 151 12.91 22.68 6.64
N PRO A 152 14.20 23.04 6.74
CA PRO A 152 15.23 22.21 7.36
C PRO A 152 15.06 22.11 8.90
N CYS A 153 14.25 22.98 9.48
CA CYS A 153 13.96 23.05 10.91
C CYS A 153 12.52 23.51 11.15
N LYS A 154 12.06 23.52 12.38
CA LYS A 154 10.71 23.96 12.75
C LYS A 154 10.66 25.46 12.93
N VAL A 155 9.48 26.05 12.69
CA VAL A 155 9.20 27.43 13.10
C VAL A 155 9.35 27.53 14.62
N GLY A 156 10.13 28.51 15.07
CA GLY A 156 10.50 28.69 16.46
C GLY A 156 11.87 28.13 16.84
N ASP A 157 12.49 27.31 15.97
CA ASP A 157 13.87 26.86 16.19
C ASP A 157 14.84 28.00 16.01
N THR A 158 15.98 27.91 16.71
CA THR A 158 17.09 28.85 16.62
C THR A 158 17.92 28.57 15.38
N LEU A 159 18.22 29.61 14.63
CA LEU A 159 19.15 29.62 13.50
C LEU A 159 20.35 30.51 13.82
N TRP A 160 21.48 30.17 13.25
CA TRP A 160 22.71 30.99 13.31
C TRP A 160 22.95 31.59 11.93
N VAL A 161 22.91 32.89 11.86
CA VAL A 161 23.05 33.67 10.61
C VAL A 161 24.32 34.45 10.62
N THR A 162 25.15 34.28 9.59
CA THR A 162 26.37 35.07 9.40
C THR A 162 26.06 36.32 8.57
N GLY A 163 26.34 37.48 9.12
CA GLY A 163 26.17 38.77 8.45
C GLY A 163 27.46 39.23 7.75
N ARG A 164 27.42 40.43 7.17
CA ARG A 164 28.58 41.07 6.53
C ARG A 164 29.74 41.41 7.49
N ASP A 165 29.43 41.40 8.80
CA ASP A 165 30.39 41.68 9.88
C ASP A 165 31.10 40.40 10.38
N ASN A 166 30.86 39.27 9.73
CA ASN A 166 31.43 37.98 10.07
C ASN A 166 31.19 37.55 11.53
N VAL A 167 30.08 37.98 12.12
CA VAL A 167 29.70 37.61 13.48
C VAL A 167 28.45 36.73 13.38
N PRO A 168 28.47 35.46 13.91
CA PRO A 168 27.29 34.64 13.96
C PRO A 168 26.24 35.27 14.89
N ARG A 169 25.02 35.43 14.38
CA ARG A 169 23.87 35.93 15.14
C ARG A 169 22.83 34.88 15.31
N GLU A 170 22.36 34.74 16.52
CA GLU A 170 21.21 33.90 16.86
C GLU A 170 19.94 34.59 16.41
N MET A 171 19.11 33.85 15.63
CA MET A 171 17.81 34.32 15.15
C MET A 171 16.78 33.20 15.26
N ALA A 172 15.59 33.48 15.79
CA ALA A 172 14.49 32.52 15.78
C ALA A 172 13.88 32.45 14.39
N LEU A 173 13.62 31.26 13.92
CA LEU A 173 12.88 31.04 12.67
C LEU A 173 11.42 31.43 12.89
N GLU A 174 10.94 32.43 12.18
CA GLU A 174 9.54 32.86 12.24
C GLU A 174 8.76 32.44 11.03
N ALA A 175 7.46 32.11 11.24
CA ALA A 175 6.54 31.83 10.14
C ALA A 175 6.42 33.10 9.25
N PRO A 176 6.27 32.94 7.92
CA PRO A 176 6.02 34.06 7.05
C PRO A 176 4.70 34.74 7.43
N ASP A 177 4.69 36.07 7.47
CA ASP A 177 3.44 36.79 7.65
C ASP A 177 2.61 36.72 6.38
N ILE A 178 1.47 36.02 6.46
CA ILE A 178 0.56 35.78 5.32
C ILE A 178 0.01 37.12 4.76
N ARG A 179 0.05 38.19 5.52
CA ARG A 179 -0.43 39.52 5.14
C ARG A 179 0.62 40.36 4.43
N ALA A 180 1.88 39.97 4.54
CA ALA A 180 2.97 40.71 3.91
C ALA A 180 3.16 40.20 2.48
N VAL A 181 2.99 41.07 1.51
CA VAL A 181 3.45 40.84 0.14
C VAL A 181 4.97 40.99 0.16
N CYS A 182 5.67 39.86 0.26
CA CYS A 182 7.10 39.88 0.02
C CYS A 182 7.33 40.10 -1.49
N THR A 183 7.46 41.31 -1.89
CA THR A 183 7.95 41.69 -3.22
C THR A 183 9.47 41.67 -3.14
N ASP A 184 10.04 40.49 -3.39
CA ASP A 184 11.47 40.39 -3.31
C ASP A 184 12.12 40.30 -4.68
N GLU A 185 12.66 41.41 -5.11
CA GLU A 185 13.84 41.36 -5.96
C GLU A 185 15.04 42.10 -5.33
N ASP A 186 14.85 42.98 -4.33
CA ASP A 186 15.93 43.77 -3.77
C ASP A 186 15.74 44.19 -2.30
N ASN A 187 15.80 43.29 -1.34
CA ASN A 187 15.86 43.65 0.10
C ASN A 187 14.62 44.33 0.70
N LEU A 188 13.47 44.32 0.09
CA LEU A 188 12.29 45.10 0.49
C LEU A 188 11.31 44.37 1.43
N CYS A 189 11.67 43.21 1.92
CA CYS A 189 10.87 42.49 2.93
C CYS A 189 10.71 43.27 4.27
N MET A 190 11.35 44.38 4.40
CA MET A 190 11.53 45.07 5.68
C MET A 190 10.42 46.06 6.08
N SER A 191 9.58 46.50 5.17
CA SER A 191 8.71 47.64 5.47
C SER A 191 7.28 47.30 5.89
N THR A 192 6.84 46.07 5.72
CA THR A 192 5.43 45.68 6.00
C THR A 192 5.28 44.41 6.83
N CYS A 193 6.35 43.71 7.11
CA CYS A 193 6.34 42.48 7.90
C CYS A 193 6.37 42.79 9.41
N ASN A 194 5.42 42.23 10.17
CA ASN A 194 5.42 42.34 11.64
C ASN A 194 6.49 41.46 12.32
N ARG A 195 7.51 41.07 11.58
CA ARG A 195 8.61 40.26 12.10
C ARG A 195 9.34 40.97 13.22
N LYS A 196 9.73 40.26 14.26
CA LYS A 196 10.62 40.77 15.29
C LYS A 196 11.98 41.13 14.66
N PRO A 197 12.67 42.16 15.14
CA PRO A 197 13.98 42.61 14.58
C PRO A 197 15.04 41.50 14.57
N ASP A 198 14.93 40.56 15.49
CA ASP A 198 15.82 39.42 15.74
C ASP A 198 15.30 38.07 15.18
N GLY A 199 14.18 38.08 14.42
CA GLY A 199 13.61 36.91 13.82
C GLY A 199 14.07 36.69 12.37
N PHE A 200 14.22 35.44 11.95
CA PHE A 200 14.52 35.04 10.58
C PHE A 200 13.29 34.51 9.91
N CYS A 201 12.91 35.06 8.75
CA CYS A 201 11.67 34.64 8.05
C CYS A 201 11.86 33.30 7.31
N ALA A 202 10.97 32.37 7.55
CA ALA A 202 10.96 31.07 6.86
C ALA A 202 10.86 31.21 5.32
N TYR A 203 10.23 32.28 4.82
CA TYR A 203 10.15 32.57 3.39
C TYR A 203 11.54 32.83 2.77
N ARG A 204 12.45 33.46 3.49
CA ARG A 204 13.82 33.68 3.03
C ARG A 204 14.62 32.39 2.91
N LEU A 205 14.38 31.41 3.75
CA LEU A 205 14.98 30.07 3.61
C LEU A 205 14.60 29.38 2.28
N ARG A 206 13.47 29.76 1.72
CA ARG A 206 12.96 29.17 0.46
C ARG A 206 13.55 29.85 -0.79
N ASN A 207 13.59 31.17 -0.82
CA ASN A 207 13.72 31.92 -2.09
C ASN A 207 15.06 32.60 -2.31
N ASP A 208 15.83 32.90 -1.29
CA ASP A 208 16.90 33.89 -1.45
C ASP A 208 18.29 33.36 -1.45
N GLY A 209 18.48 32.08 -1.66
CA GLY A 209 19.82 31.60 -1.52
C GLY A 209 20.44 31.98 -0.15
N ALA A 210 19.62 32.23 0.87
CA ALA A 210 20.03 32.05 2.25
C ALA A 210 20.35 30.56 2.35
N ASP A 211 21.49 30.24 1.78
CA ASP A 211 21.94 28.88 1.60
C ASP A 211 22.18 28.32 2.99
N VAL A 212 21.31 27.44 3.42
CA VAL A 212 21.57 26.59 4.59
C VAL A 212 22.94 25.94 4.35
N GLY A 213 23.90 26.18 5.25
CA GLY A 213 25.27 25.75 5.08
C GLY A 213 26.23 26.79 4.46
N LYS A 214 25.73 27.98 4.06
CA LYS A 214 26.58 29.08 3.60
C LYS A 214 26.45 30.35 4.46
N THR A 215 25.23 30.80 4.69
CA THR A 215 24.92 31.98 5.47
C THR A 215 23.95 31.73 6.61
N VAL A 216 23.26 30.58 6.59
CA VAL A 216 22.34 30.16 7.63
C VAL A 216 22.71 28.74 8.07
N PHE A 217 22.85 28.53 9.36
CA PHE A 217 23.29 27.28 9.97
C PHE A 217 22.34 26.87 11.09
N LEU A 218 22.25 25.56 11.33
CA LEU A 218 21.41 24.99 12.38
C LEU A 218 22.11 25.00 13.74
N THR A 219 23.43 25.07 13.75
CA THR A 219 24.24 25.16 14.98
C THR A 219 25.22 26.29 14.92
N ARG A 220 25.65 26.77 16.11
CA ARG A 220 26.64 27.81 16.24
C ARG A 220 28.01 27.36 15.74
N GLU A 221 28.38 26.13 16.05
CA GLU A 221 29.65 25.53 15.64
C GLU A 221 29.82 25.49 14.12
N GLU A 222 28.71 25.14 13.40
CA GLU A 222 28.71 25.15 11.93
C GLU A 222 28.93 26.57 11.38
N ALA A 223 28.29 27.58 11.98
CA ALA A 223 28.42 28.95 11.56
C ALA A 223 29.86 29.51 11.82
N GLU A 224 30.42 29.21 12.98
CA GLU A 224 31.80 29.60 13.33
C GLU A 224 32.82 28.93 12.41
N LYS A 225 32.69 27.63 12.16
CA LYS A 225 33.55 26.87 11.23
C LYS A 225 33.49 27.40 9.79
N ALA A 226 32.29 27.77 9.32
CA ALA A 226 32.13 28.35 8.01
C ALA A 226 32.85 29.75 7.90
N LEU A 227 32.79 30.56 8.95
CA LEU A 227 33.48 31.86 8.99
C LEU A 227 35.01 31.70 9.04
N GLU A 228 35.51 30.72 9.78
CA GLU A 228 36.95 30.39 9.78
C GLU A 228 37.43 30.01 8.39
N ALA A 229 36.69 29.11 7.70
CA ALA A 229 37.03 28.71 6.34
C ALA A 229 36.98 29.86 5.31
N MET A 230 36.15 30.87 5.54
CA MET A 230 36.07 32.07 4.69
C MET A 230 37.17 33.07 4.99
N SER A 231 37.78 33.08 6.19
CA SER A 231 38.88 33.95 6.56
C SER A 231 40.23 33.44 6.05
N ASP A 232 40.35 32.15 5.75
CA ASP A 232 41.56 31.50 5.27
C ASP A 232 41.64 31.43 3.71
N ALA A 233 40.64 31.97 3.01
CA ALA A 233 40.54 31.98 1.54
C ALA A 233 40.78 33.41 0.99
#